data_e5fab1d51bdc0294a6b11c2829b0bbdf
#
_entry.id   e5fab1d51bdc0294a6b11c2829b0bbdf
#
_cell.length_a   1.000
_cell.length_b   1.000
_cell.length_c   1.000
_cell.angle_alpha   90.00
_cell.angle_beta   90.00
_cell.angle_gamma   90.00
#
_symmetry.space_group_name_H-M   'P 1'
#
loop_
_entity.id
_entity.type
_entity.pdbx_description
1 polymer ?
#
loop_
_entity_poly.entity_id
_entity_poly.type
_entity_poly.pdbx_seq_one_letter_code
_entity_poly.pdbx_strand_id
1 'polypeptide(L)'
;MEDGSIDRTEFAADYHRVLYLKLVLLIVCVAGIVLFIGLFSLATYDGVSLGQTYEIIWNHLVGNQYEPRSLCWWADRYIWNTAMPHVVAAILAGSGLAACGVLMQALMVNPLADPYS
;
A
#
# COMPACT_ATOMS: atom_id res chain seq x y z
N MET A 1 -19.68 -16.56 -43.39
CA MET A 1 -18.39 -15.84 -43.32
C MET A 1 -18.56 -14.61 -42.44
N GLU A 2 -19.07 -14.81 -41.20
CA GLU A 2 -19.56 -13.74 -40.29
C GLU A 2 -19.16 -13.98 -38.83
N ASP A 3 -18.06 -14.69 -38.58
CA ASP A 3 -17.72 -15.16 -37.22
C ASP A 3 -16.40 -14.60 -36.65
N GLY A 4 -15.76 -13.67 -37.34
CA GLY A 4 -14.47 -13.14 -36.89
C GLY A 4 -14.49 -11.75 -36.25
N SER A 5 -15.59 -11.03 -36.32
CA SER A 5 -15.68 -9.64 -35.85
C SER A 5 -16.28 -9.50 -34.44
N ILE A 6 -17.15 -10.40 -34.04
CA ILE A 6 -17.83 -10.40 -32.74
C ILE A 6 -16.85 -10.74 -31.63
N ASP A 7 -15.93 -11.66 -31.87
CA ASP A 7 -14.95 -12.16 -30.91
C ASP A 7 -13.94 -11.08 -30.45
N ARG A 8 -13.52 -10.18 -31.34
CA ARG A 8 -12.55 -9.14 -31.02
C ARG A 8 -13.10 -8.03 -30.13
N THR A 9 -14.37 -7.70 -30.24
CA THR A 9 -15.00 -6.66 -29.44
C THR A 9 -15.35 -7.16 -28.03
N GLU A 10 -15.75 -8.41 -27.89
CA GLU A 10 -15.97 -9.06 -26.59
C GLU A 10 -14.64 -9.25 -25.84
N PHE A 11 -13.59 -9.71 -26.49
CA PHE A 11 -12.24 -9.81 -25.88
C PHE A 11 -11.71 -8.46 -25.43
N ALA A 12 -11.91 -7.39 -26.19
CA ALA A 12 -11.50 -6.05 -25.80
C ALA A 12 -12.28 -5.54 -24.59
N ALA A 13 -13.58 -5.79 -24.53
CA ALA A 13 -14.44 -5.38 -23.41
C ALA A 13 -14.07 -6.13 -22.11
N ASP A 14 -13.83 -7.44 -22.20
CA ASP A 14 -13.39 -8.24 -21.05
C ASP A 14 -11.99 -7.85 -20.57
N TYR A 15 -11.08 -7.55 -21.48
CA TYR A 15 -9.75 -7.07 -21.14
C TYR A 15 -9.80 -5.73 -20.38
N HIS A 16 -10.59 -4.78 -20.85
CA HIS A 16 -10.78 -3.50 -20.17
C HIS A 16 -11.42 -3.65 -18.78
N ARG A 17 -12.37 -4.56 -18.64
CA ARG A 17 -13.02 -4.87 -17.37
C ARG A 17 -12.02 -5.45 -16.35
N VAL A 18 -11.20 -6.40 -16.78
CA VAL A 18 -10.16 -7.02 -15.94
C VAL A 18 -9.08 -6.00 -15.56
N LEU A 19 -8.68 -5.15 -16.51
CA LEU A 19 -7.72 -4.09 -16.26
C LEU A 19 -8.26 -3.08 -15.24
N TYR A 20 -9.52 -2.67 -15.39
CA TYR A 20 -10.20 -1.75 -14.47
C TYR A 20 -10.30 -2.34 -13.05
N LEU A 21 -10.68 -3.62 -12.93
CA LEU A 21 -10.72 -4.30 -11.63
C LEU A 21 -9.34 -4.35 -10.96
N LYS A 22 -8.28 -4.65 -11.71
CA LYS A 22 -6.90 -4.64 -11.20
C LYS A 22 -6.48 -3.25 -10.73
N LEU A 23 -6.85 -2.21 -11.47
CA LEU A 23 -6.53 -0.83 -11.14
C LEU A 23 -7.29 -0.36 -9.90
N VAL A 24 -8.58 -0.69 -9.79
CA VAL A 24 -9.39 -0.41 -8.60
C VAL A 24 -8.81 -1.12 -7.37
N LEU A 25 -8.44 -2.40 -7.50
CA LEU A 25 -7.84 -3.15 -6.41
C LEU A 25 -6.51 -2.52 -5.95
N LEU A 26 -5.68 -2.08 -6.89
CA LEU A 26 -4.43 -1.38 -6.59
C LEU A 26 -4.69 -0.07 -5.84
N ILE A 27 -5.66 0.73 -6.28
CA ILE A 27 -6.04 1.97 -5.59
C ILE A 27 -6.54 1.69 -4.17
N VAL A 28 -7.38 0.67 -3.99
CA VAL A 28 -7.88 0.25 -2.67
C VAL A 28 -6.73 -0.18 -1.77
N CYS A 29 -5.75 -0.94 -2.28
CA CYS A 29 -4.57 -1.34 -1.51
C CYS A 29 -3.73 -0.13 -1.08
N VAL A 30 -3.48 0.82 -1.99
CA VAL A 30 -2.73 2.05 -1.67
C VAL A 30 -3.48 2.89 -0.64
N ALA A 31 -4.79 3.09 -0.81
CA ALA A 31 -5.62 3.79 0.17
C ALA A 31 -5.60 3.11 1.54
N GLY A 32 -5.64 1.77 1.57
CA GLY A 32 -5.53 0.97 2.79
C GLY A 32 -4.19 1.18 3.50
N ILE A 33 -3.08 1.22 2.77
CA ILE A 33 -1.75 1.49 3.35
C ILE A 33 -1.72 2.90 3.97
N VAL A 34 -2.21 3.91 3.27
CA VAL A 34 -2.25 5.29 3.77
C VAL A 34 -3.09 5.38 5.04
N LEU A 35 -4.28 4.76 5.05
CA LEU A 35 -5.15 4.68 6.23
C LEU A 35 -4.45 3.99 7.41
N PHE A 36 -3.75 2.88 7.13
CA PHE A 36 -3.08 2.10 8.17
C PHE A 36 -1.93 2.87 8.83
N ILE A 37 -1.18 3.67 8.07
CA ILE A 37 -0.14 4.57 8.60
C ILE A 37 -0.75 5.55 9.60
N GLY A 38 -1.87 6.17 9.27
CA GLY A 38 -2.57 7.08 10.17
C GLY A 38 -3.08 6.41 11.43
N LEU A 39 -3.72 5.24 11.32
CA LEU A 39 -4.23 4.46 12.46
C LEU A 39 -3.10 3.97 13.39
N PHE A 40 -1.99 3.53 12.80
CA PHE A 40 -0.82 3.09 13.57
C PHE A 40 -0.22 4.24 14.39
N SER A 41 -0.14 5.44 13.81
CA SER A 41 0.33 6.63 14.50
C SER A 41 -0.56 7.00 15.68
N LEU A 42 -1.89 6.91 15.54
CA LEU A 42 -2.85 7.13 16.63
C LEU A 42 -2.71 6.12 17.77
N ALA A 43 -2.52 4.84 17.42
CA ALA A 43 -2.42 3.78 18.43
C ALA A 43 -1.15 3.88 19.28
N THR A 44 -0.12 4.56 18.76
CA THR A 44 1.20 4.57 19.39
C THR A 44 1.55 5.89 20.07
N TYR A 45 0.87 6.98 19.71
CA TYR A 45 1.16 8.29 20.28
C TYR A 45 -0.13 8.97 20.78
N ASP A 46 -0.31 8.96 22.10
CA ASP A 46 -1.44 9.65 22.75
C ASP A 46 -1.32 11.17 22.58
N GLY A 47 -2.35 11.76 21.98
CA GLY A 47 -2.47 13.22 21.87
C GLY A 47 -2.31 13.80 20.46
N VAL A 48 -2.10 12.99 19.43
CA VAL A 48 -2.05 13.45 18.03
C VAL A 48 -3.25 12.87 17.26
N SER A 49 -4.01 13.74 16.60
CA SER A 49 -5.14 13.31 15.75
C SER A 49 -4.66 12.82 14.37
N LEU A 50 -5.52 12.06 13.67
CA LEU A 50 -5.24 11.59 12.29
C LEU A 50 -4.83 12.75 11.37
N GLY A 51 -5.57 13.86 11.42
CA GLY A 51 -5.27 15.03 10.59
C GLY A 51 -3.90 15.63 10.89
N GLN A 52 -3.54 15.73 12.16
CA GLN A 52 -2.23 16.22 12.59
C GLN A 52 -1.09 15.28 12.15
N THR A 53 -1.30 13.97 12.16
CA THR A 53 -0.31 13.01 11.66
C THR A 53 0.03 13.26 10.19
N TYR A 54 -0.98 13.43 9.34
CA TYR A 54 -0.73 13.71 7.92
C TYR A 54 -0.13 15.11 7.70
N GLU A 55 -0.53 16.08 8.49
CA GLU A 55 0.07 17.42 8.48
C GLU A 55 1.55 17.39 8.88
N ILE A 56 1.92 16.62 9.89
CA ILE A 56 3.31 16.42 10.33
C ILE A 56 4.13 15.78 9.21
N ILE A 57 3.61 14.72 8.58
CA ILE A 57 4.28 14.05 7.47
C ILE A 57 4.51 15.02 6.31
N TRP A 58 3.49 15.80 5.96
CA TRP A 58 3.58 16.80 4.89
C TRP A 58 4.59 17.90 5.20
N ASN A 59 4.53 18.48 6.39
CA ASN A 59 5.44 19.53 6.82
C ASN A 59 6.90 19.08 6.84
N HIS A 60 7.14 17.85 7.26
CA HIS A 60 8.50 17.27 7.21
C HIS A 60 9.01 17.13 5.77
N LEU A 61 8.16 16.67 4.84
CA LEU A 61 8.52 16.56 3.40
C LEU A 61 8.80 17.92 2.77
N VAL A 62 8.11 18.97 3.20
CA VAL A 62 8.32 20.36 2.72
C VAL A 62 9.53 21.02 3.40
N GLY A 63 10.10 20.38 4.44
CA GLY A 63 11.27 20.89 5.16
C GLY A 63 10.94 21.85 6.31
N ASN A 64 9.68 21.95 6.72
CA ASN A 64 9.28 22.73 7.87
C ASN A 64 9.68 22.00 9.15
N GLN A 65 10.37 22.70 10.05
CA GLN A 65 10.79 22.16 11.34
C GLN A 65 9.87 22.69 12.45
N TYR A 66 9.52 21.81 13.36
CA TYR A 66 8.75 22.17 14.55
C TYR A 66 9.66 22.69 15.67
N GLU A 67 9.14 23.52 16.55
CA GLU A 67 9.88 24.00 17.72
C GLU A 67 10.33 22.83 18.60
N PRO A 68 11.61 22.83 19.04
CA PRO A 68 12.16 21.77 19.89
C PRO A 68 11.32 21.58 21.18
N ARG A 69 11.05 20.33 21.53
CA ARG A 69 10.24 19.91 22.69
C ARG A 69 8.74 20.16 22.59
N SER A 70 8.22 20.61 21.43
CA SER A 70 6.76 20.61 21.19
C SER A 70 6.24 19.18 21.02
N LEU A 71 4.95 18.97 21.23
CA LEU A 71 4.31 17.67 21.03
C LEU A 71 4.44 17.22 19.57
N CYS A 72 4.30 18.14 18.63
CA CYS A 72 4.49 17.88 17.19
C CYS A 72 5.95 17.51 16.85
N TRP A 73 6.94 18.06 17.53
CA TRP A 73 8.35 17.71 17.36
C TRP A 73 8.66 16.26 17.78
N TRP A 74 8.09 15.83 18.91
CA TRP A 74 8.23 14.43 19.35
C TRP A 74 7.50 13.47 18.43
N ALA A 75 6.29 13.84 17.99
CA ALA A 75 5.50 13.05 17.03
C ALA A 75 6.22 12.93 15.69
N ASP A 76 6.78 14.01 15.15
CA ASP A 76 7.58 14.01 13.93
C ASP A 76 8.78 13.05 14.03
N ARG A 77 9.53 13.15 15.11
CA ARG A 77 10.67 12.26 15.36
C ARG A 77 10.27 10.79 15.46
N TYR A 78 9.15 10.50 16.12
CA TYR A 78 8.62 9.16 16.23
C TYR A 78 8.19 8.63 14.87
N ILE A 79 7.44 9.41 14.10
CA ILE A 79 6.96 9.02 12.77
C ILE A 79 8.13 8.66 11.85
N TRP A 80 9.15 9.50 11.79
CA TRP A 80 10.27 9.31 10.86
C TRP A 80 11.29 8.27 11.32
N ASN A 81 11.58 8.17 12.60
CA ASN A 81 12.58 7.23 13.10
C ASN A 81 12.01 5.85 13.45
N THR A 82 10.70 5.75 13.68
CA THR A 82 10.09 4.48 14.10
C THR A 82 9.02 4.03 13.12
N ALA A 83 7.97 4.81 12.87
CA ALA A 83 6.84 4.39 12.07
C ALA A 83 7.23 4.17 10.59
N MET A 84 7.93 5.10 9.97
CA MET A 84 8.32 5.01 8.55
C MET A 84 9.22 3.81 8.23
N PRO A 85 10.29 3.51 8.99
CA PRO A 85 11.08 2.30 8.76
C PRO A 85 10.26 1.02 8.84
N HIS A 86 9.32 0.91 9.78
CA HIS A 86 8.44 -0.25 9.90
C HIS A 86 7.50 -0.40 8.71
N VAL A 87 6.93 0.71 8.21
CA VAL A 87 6.08 0.70 7.01
C VAL A 87 6.88 0.26 5.79
N VAL A 88 8.08 0.80 5.59
CA VAL A 88 8.95 0.41 4.47
C VAL A 88 9.32 -1.08 4.56
N ALA A 89 9.70 -1.54 5.75
CA ALA A 89 10.01 -2.96 5.97
C ALA A 89 8.81 -3.87 5.68
N ALA A 90 7.61 -3.48 6.10
CA ALA A 90 6.37 -4.23 5.84
C ALA A 90 6.05 -4.29 4.34
N ILE A 91 6.22 -3.19 3.60
CA ILE A 91 6.01 -3.15 2.15
C ILE A 91 7.01 -4.06 1.44
N LEU A 92 8.30 -4.01 1.81
CA LEU A 92 9.33 -4.84 1.22
C LEU A 92 9.10 -6.34 1.51
N ALA A 93 8.78 -6.68 2.76
CA ALA A 93 8.48 -8.05 3.14
C ALA A 93 7.21 -8.57 2.43
N GLY A 94 6.14 -7.78 2.40
CA GLY A 94 4.90 -8.16 1.74
C GLY A 94 5.05 -8.33 0.22
N SER A 95 5.79 -7.43 -0.43
CA SER A 95 6.07 -7.55 -1.87
C SER A 95 6.96 -8.75 -2.19
N GLY A 96 7.95 -9.03 -1.35
CA GLY A 96 8.80 -10.21 -1.47
C GLY A 96 8.01 -11.51 -1.34
N LEU A 97 7.15 -11.61 -0.32
CA LEU A 97 6.27 -12.77 -0.13
C LEU A 97 5.28 -12.95 -1.28
N ALA A 98 4.71 -11.87 -1.80
CA ALA A 98 3.81 -11.92 -2.95
C ALA A 98 4.53 -12.44 -4.20
N ALA A 99 5.75 -11.96 -4.47
CA ALA A 99 6.56 -12.43 -5.59
C ALA A 99 6.93 -13.92 -5.43
N CYS A 100 7.34 -14.35 -4.24
CA CYS A 100 7.61 -15.76 -3.96
C CYS A 100 6.36 -16.62 -4.14
N GLY A 101 5.19 -16.16 -3.68
CA GLY A 101 3.92 -16.86 -3.85
C GLY A 101 3.58 -17.08 -5.32
N VAL A 102 3.70 -16.05 -6.15
CA VAL A 102 3.43 -16.16 -7.59
C VAL A 102 4.41 -17.13 -8.27
N LEU A 103 5.71 -17.08 -7.93
CA LEU A 103 6.72 -17.98 -8.45
C LEU A 103 6.45 -19.44 -8.06
N MET A 104 6.09 -19.69 -6.82
CA MET A 104 5.74 -21.04 -6.33
C MET A 104 4.53 -21.60 -7.07
N GLN A 105 3.48 -20.79 -7.23
CA GLN A 105 2.29 -21.22 -7.98
C GLN A 105 2.61 -21.53 -9.44
N ALA A 106 3.49 -20.76 -10.06
CA ALA A 106 3.91 -20.98 -11.44
C ALA A 106 4.76 -22.27 -11.60
N LEU A 107 5.68 -22.54 -10.64
CA LEU A 107 6.54 -23.73 -10.67
C LEU A 107 5.79 -25.02 -10.38
N MET A 108 4.87 -24.97 -9.40
CA MET A 108 4.09 -26.14 -8.99
C MET A 108 2.89 -26.40 -9.89
N VAL A 109 2.58 -25.49 -10.82
CA VAL A 109 1.36 -25.50 -11.66
C VAL A 109 0.10 -25.70 -10.78
N ASN A 110 0.14 -25.20 -9.56
CA ASN A 110 -0.92 -25.35 -8.56
C ASN A 110 -1.25 -23.99 -7.94
N PRO A 111 -2.47 -23.47 -8.12
CA PRO A 111 -2.87 -22.18 -7.56
C PRO A 111 -2.99 -22.18 -6.02
N LEU A 112 -2.96 -23.36 -5.38
CA LEU A 112 -3.02 -23.52 -3.92
C LEU A 112 -1.62 -23.61 -3.27
N ALA A 113 -0.54 -23.51 -4.07
CA ALA A 113 0.81 -23.51 -3.51
C ALA A 113 1.04 -22.26 -2.65
N ASP A 114 1.45 -22.48 -1.40
CA ASP A 114 1.71 -21.44 -0.43
C ASP A 114 3.23 -21.34 -0.19
N PRO A 115 3.82 -20.14 -0.12
CA PRO A 115 5.23 -19.95 0.20
C PRO A 115 5.63 -20.42 1.60
N TYR A 116 4.68 -20.80 2.45
CA TYR A 116 4.90 -21.33 3.80
C TYR A 116 4.81 -22.86 3.90
N SER A 117 4.48 -23.58 2.83
CA SER A 117 4.37 -25.06 2.84
C SER A 117 5.66 -25.79 2.50
#